data_71393c310996d76c74b740bfe28b9994
#
_entry.id   71393c310996d76c74b740bfe28b9994
#
_cell.length_a   1.000
_cell.length_b   1.000
_cell.length_c   1.000
_cell.angle_alpha   90.00
_cell.angle_beta   90.00
_cell.angle_gamma   90.00
#
_symmetry.space_group_name_H-M   'P 1'
#
loop_
_entity.id
_entity.type
_entity.pdbx_description
1 polymer ?
#
loop_
_entity_poly.entity_id
_entity_poly.type
_entity_poly.pdbx_seq_one_letter_code
_entity_poly.pdbx_strand_id
1 'polypeptide(L)'
;MKKIVISLLLLTLSFRLSAQIDYLEPVKPFTTYTGELGEYYRNVFSLLNTGFQQRPYARFVAIPSFSPEYAMSVEKKNGRCLLIANTLSRTYWQAEKGTVKVETKSVEISQSLYQSLGAIARLVTSQIQDLDGSTAGLDGVVYYFSSTDAKGKEMMGRKWSPMKGTLMERLVLVCPVSYTHLRAHETRGNL
;
A
#
# COMPACT_ATOMS: atom_id res chain seq x y z
N MET A 1 41.43 -18.04 24.54
CA MET A 1 40.07 -18.56 24.25
C MET A 1 38.95 -17.67 24.80
N LYS A 2 38.96 -17.23 26.07
CA LYS A 2 37.89 -16.36 26.63
C LYS A 2 37.66 -15.04 25.88
N LYS A 3 38.69 -14.38 25.36
CA LYS A 3 38.58 -13.10 24.63
C LYS A 3 37.90 -13.24 23.25
N ILE A 4 38.07 -14.37 22.58
CA ILE A 4 37.44 -14.64 21.27
C ILE A 4 35.95 -14.90 21.44
N VAL A 5 35.53 -15.59 22.50
CA VAL A 5 34.13 -15.87 22.80
C VAL A 5 33.37 -14.59 23.12
N ILE A 6 33.96 -13.65 23.88
CA ILE A 6 33.35 -12.34 24.20
C ILE A 6 33.20 -11.48 22.94
N SER A 7 34.19 -11.49 22.05
CA SER A 7 34.16 -10.77 20.78
C SER A 7 33.06 -11.31 19.86
N LEU A 8 32.87 -12.63 19.80
CA LEU A 8 31.82 -13.28 19.01
C LEU A 8 30.42 -13.00 19.58
N LEU A 9 30.32 -12.96 20.93
CA LEU A 9 29.05 -12.64 21.62
C LEU A 9 28.66 -11.17 21.40
N LEU A 10 29.61 -10.24 21.41
CA LEU A 10 29.38 -8.83 21.08
C LEU A 10 29.01 -8.63 19.61
N LEU A 11 29.59 -9.41 18.70
CA LEU A 11 29.25 -9.37 17.27
C LEU A 11 27.80 -9.85 17.02
N THR A 12 27.35 -10.89 17.74
CA THR A 12 25.96 -11.38 17.62
C THR A 12 24.93 -10.45 18.26
N LEU A 13 25.31 -9.66 19.29
CA LEU A 13 24.45 -8.63 19.85
C LEU A 13 24.27 -7.41 18.92
N SER A 14 25.28 -7.10 18.12
CA SER A 14 25.22 -5.97 17.18
C SER A 14 24.27 -6.22 15.98
N PHE A 15 23.92 -7.46 15.68
CA PHE A 15 22.97 -7.82 14.63
C PHE A 15 21.51 -7.80 15.06
N ARG A 16 21.21 -7.49 16.33
CA ARG A 16 19.87 -7.07 16.71
C ARG A 16 19.68 -5.57 16.46
N LEU A 17 19.97 -5.11 15.24
CA LEU A 17 19.27 -3.93 14.75
C LEU A 17 17.80 -4.33 14.73
N SER A 18 17.10 -3.96 15.78
CA SER A 18 15.65 -3.97 15.80
C SER A 18 15.22 -3.15 14.58
N ALA A 19 14.86 -3.83 13.49
CA ALA A 19 14.16 -3.16 12.42
C ALA A 19 12.95 -2.54 13.12
N GLN A 20 13.00 -1.23 13.31
CA GLN A 20 11.94 -0.52 14.01
C GLN A 20 10.65 -0.82 13.24
N ILE A 21 9.73 -1.51 13.91
CA ILE A 21 8.48 -1.92 13.29
C ILE A 21 7.60 -0.69 13.30
N ASP A 22 7.27 -0.23 12.12
CA ASP A 22 6.39 0.91 11.90
C ASP A 22 5.00 0.37 11.55
N TYR A 23 4.12 0.30 12.55
CA TYR A 23 2.80 -0.31 12.43
C TYR A 23 1.83 0.54 11.61
N LEU A 24 0.83 -0.13 11.03
CA LEU A 24 -0.34 0.55 10.48
C LEU A 24 -1.23 1.04 11.63
N GLU A 25 -1.83 2.19 11.43
CA GLU A 25 -2.86 2.77 12.28
C GLU A 25 -4.26 2.35 11.80
N PRO A 26 -5.27 2.30 12.67
CA PRO A 26 -6.65 2.06 12.27
C PRO A 26 -7.14 3.13 11.29
N VAL A 27 -7.94 2.73 10.32
CA VAL A 27 -8.62 3.68 9.44
C VAL A 27 -9.94 4.08 10.08
N LYS A 28 -10.12 5.39 10.30
CA LYS A 28 -11.44 5.93 10.67
C LYS A 28 -12.40 5.74 9.49
N PRO A 29 -13.65 5.34 9.73
CA PRO A 29 -14.64 5.26 8.64
C PRO A 29 -14.68 6.57 7.86
N PHE A 30 -14.64 6.51 6.54
CA PHE A 30 -14.66 7.73 5.71
C PHE A 30 -15.95 8.55 5.89
N THR A 31 -17.00 7.94 6.41
CA THR A 31 -18.24 8.60 6.82
C THR A 31 -18.08 9.56 8.00
N THR A 32 -16.97 9.45 8.76
CA THR A 32 -16.67 10.39 9.85
C THR A 32 -16.12 11.72 9.36
N TYR A 33 -15.63 11.76 8.11
CA TYR A 33 -15.18 12.99 7.49
C TYR A 33 -16.39 13.71 6.84
N THR A 34 -16.57 14.97 7.16
CA THR A 34 -17.67 15.82 6.64
C THR A 34 -17.13 16.87 5.66
N GLY A 35 -18.03 17.55 4.95
CA GLY A 35 -17.66 18.60 4.00
C GLY A 35 -16.77 18.11 2.85
N GLU A 36 -15.90 18.99 2.38
CA GLU A 36 -15.03 18.75 1.22
C GLU A 36 -14.08 17.56 1.42
N LEU A 37 -13.56 17.37 2.61
CA LEU A 37 -12.66 16.24 2.91
C LEU A 37 -13.39 14.89 2.81
N GLY A 38 -14.62 14.83 3.29
CA GLY A 38 -15.45 13.62 3.15
C GLY A 38 -15.83 13.34 1.70
N GLU A 39 -16.14 14.37 0.92
CA GLU A 39 -16.38 14.24 -0.52
C GLU A 39 -15.13 13.76 -1.25
N TYR A 40 -13.97 14.35 -0.95
CA TYR A 40 -12.69 13.93 -1.50
C TYR A 40 -12.43 12.44 -1.30
N TYR A 41 -12.45 11.95 -0.08
CA TYR A 41 -12.16 10.53 0.19
C TYR A 41 -13.16 9.60 -0.51
N ARG A 42 -14.45 9.90 -0.48
CA ARG A 42 -15.47 9.08 -1.18
C ARG A 42 -15.19 8.99 -2.68
N ASN A 43 -14.90 10.13 -3.32
CA ASN A 43 -14.68 10.19 -4.76
C ASN A 43 -13.36 9.54 -5.17
N VAL A 44 -12.27 9.83 -4.48
CA VAL A 44 -10.94 9.27 -4.77
C VAL A 44 -10.94 7.75 -4.59
N PHE A 45 -11.48 7.25 -3.48
CA PHE A 45 -11.54 5.79 -3.28
C PHE A 45 -12.51 5.11 -4.26
N SER A 46 -13.60 5.76 -4.65
CA SER A 46 -14.50 5.25 -5.69
C SER A 46 -13.78 5.11 -7.03
N LEU A 47 -13.04 6.14 -7.44
CA LEU A 47 -12.27 6.14 -8.68
C LEU A 47 -11.15 5.10 -8.64
N LEU A 48 -10.33 5.09 -7.59
CA LEU A 48 -9.19 4.19 -7.46
C LEU A 48 -9.59 2.71 -7.34
N ASN A 49 -10.77 2.42 -6.82
CA ASN A 49 -11.28 1.05 -6.73
C ASN A 49 -12.02 0.57 -7.99
N THR A 50 -12.09 1.39 -9.05
CA THR A 50 -12.74 1.02 -10.30
C THR A 50 -12.19 -0.29 -10.84
N GLY A 51 -13.08 -1.26 -11.09
CA GLY A 51 -12.73 -2.58 -11.63
C GLY A 51 -12.05 -3.54 -10.64
N PHE A 52 -11.83 -3.15 -9.38
CA PHE A 52 -11.34 -4.05 -8.34
C PHE A 52 -12.48 -4.90 -7.76
N GLN A 53 -12.13 -6.08 -7.22
CA GLN A 53 -13.08 -6.89 -6.46
C GLN A 53 -13.49 -6.16 -5.18
N GLN A 54 -14.73 -6.37 -4.75
CA GLN A 54 -15.25 -5.71 -3.55
C GLN A 54 -14.41 -6.06 -2.30
N ARG A 55 -14.07 -7.35 -2.14
CA ARG A 55 -13.23 -7.81 -1.01
C ARG A 55 -11.77 -7.85 -1.44
N PRO A 56 -10.89 -7.06 -0.81
CA PRO A 56 -9.48 -7.03 -1.18
C PRO A 56 -8.77 -8.31 -0.75
N TYR A 57 -8.10 -8.99 -1.67
CA TYR A 57 -7.15 -10.04 -1.34
C TYR A 57 -5.82 -9.44 -0.84
N ALA A 58 -5.29 -8.47 -1.58
CA ALA A 58 -4.21 -7.60 -1.20
C ALA A 58 -4.37 -6.29 -1.97
N ARG A 59 -4.59 -5.18 -1.28
CA ARG A 59 -4.78 -3.87 -1.90
C ARG A 59 -3.93 -2.82 -1.21
N PHE A 60 -3.39 -1.94 -2.00
CA PHE A 60 -2.59 -0.81 -1.60
C PHE A 60 -3.15 0.45 -2.24
N VAL A 61 -3.25 1.54 -1.47
CA VAL A 61 -3.67 2.86 -1.98
C VAL A 61 -2.68 3.89 -1.45
N ALA A 62 -2.25 4.81 -2.30
CA ALA A 62 -1.42 5.94 -1.93
C ALA A 62 -2.14 7.24 -2.26
N ILE A 63 -2.19 8.12 -1.27
CA ILE A 63 -2.78 9.45 -1.32
C ILE A 63 -1.68 10.47 -1.06
N PRO A 64 -0.93 10.90 -2.09
CA PRO A 64 0.10 11.93 -1.96
C PRO A 64 -0.51 13.32 -1.89
N SER A 65 0.17 14.26 -1.21
CA SER A 65 -0.28 15.66 -1.12
C SER A 65 -0.20 16.41 -2.46
N PHE A 66 0.77 16.07 -3.33
CA PHE A 66 1.12 16.90 -4.51
C PHE A 66 1.28 16.13 -5.82
N SER A 67 0.87 14.88 -5.87
CA SER A 67 0.91 14.07 -7.10
C SER A 67 -0.36 13.25 -7.24
N PRO A 68 -0.65 12.69 -8.43
CA PRO A 68 -1.83 11.87 -8.63
C PRO A 68 -1.90 10.69 -7.66
N GLU A 69 -3.07 10.47 -7.13
CA GLU A 69 -3.40 9.34 -6.27
C GLU A 69 -3.38 8.04 -7.09
N TYR A 70 -2.99 6.94 -6.46
CA TYR A 70 -2.94 5.64 -7.13
C TYR A 70 -3.27 4.47 -6.21
N ALA A 71 -3.70 3.38 -6.79
CA ALA A 71 -4.00 2.15 -6.09
C ALA A 71 -3.51 0.93 -6.87
N MET A 72 -3.19 -0.14 -6.13
CA MET A 72 -2.92 -1.45 -6.71
C MET A 72 -3.75 -2.51 -5.99
N SER A 73 -4.24 -3.48 -6.74
CA SER A 73 -4.96 -4.63 -6.21
C SER A 73 -4.45 -5.92 -6.84
N VAL A 74 -4.29 -6.93 -6.01
CA VAL A 74 -3.99 -8.29 -6.42
C VAL A 74 -5.30 -9.05 -6.54
N GLU A 75 -5.63 -9.50 -7.74
CA GLU A 75 -6.94 -10.02 -8.09
C GLU A 75 -6.83 -11.43 -8.69
N LYS A 76 -7.87 -12.24 -8.51
CA LYS A 76 -8.02 -13.50 -9.25
C LYS A 76 -9.28 -13.41 -10.11
N LYS A 77 -9.12 -13.35 -11.44
CA LYS A 77 -10.20 -13.23 -12.42
C LYS A 77 -10.09 -14.32 -13.48
N ASN A 78 -11.15 -15.06 -13.68
CA ASN A 78 -11.20 -16.15 -14.70
C ASN A 78 -10.01 -17.14 -14.58
N GLY A 79 -9.65 -17.51 -13.37
CA GLY A 79 -8.53 -18.43 -13.10
C GLY A 79 -7.14 -17.81 -13.14
N ARG A 80 -6.97 -16.60 -13.68
CA ARG A 80 -5.68 -15.88 -13.77
C ARG A 80 -5.44 -15.00 -12.56
N CYS A 81 -4.18 -14.94 -12.12
CA CYS A 81 -3.73 -14.03 -11.07
C CYS A 81 -3.24 -12.73 -11.72
N LEU A 82 -3.79 -11.60 -11.31
CA LEU A 82 -3.53 -10.30 -11.89
C LEU A 82 -3.05 -9.32 -10.82
N LEU A 83 -2.10 -8.48 -11.17
CA LEU A 83 -1.81 -7.22 -10.47
C LEU A 83 -2.42 -6.10 -11.31
N ILE A 84 -3.35 -5.36 -10.73
CA ILE A 84 -4.05 -4.25 -11.39
C ILE A 84 -3.68 -2.97 -10.69
N ALA A 85 -3.30 -1.95 -11.44
CA ALA A 85 -2.97 -0.62 -10.95
C ALA A 85 -3.91 0.42 -11.57
N ASN A 86 -4.48 1.27 -10.72
CA ASN A 86 -5.27 2.44 -11.09
C ASN A 86 -4.54 3.70 -10.65
N THR A 87 -4.39 4.65 -11.56
CA THR A 87 -3.79 5.95 -11.26
C THR A 87 -4.73 7.04 -11.74
N LEU A 88 -4.90 8.09 -10.94
CA LEU A 88 -5.65 9.25 -11.40
C LEU A 88 -4.82 10.05 -12.41
N SER A 89 -5.45 10.60 -13.42
CA SER A 89 -4.79 11.36 -14.50
C SER A 89 -4.12 12.65 -13.99
N ARG A 90 -4.53 13.14 -12.83
CA ARG A 90 -3.99 14.31 -12.11
C ARG A 90 -4.41 14.26 -10.65
N THR A 91 -3.77 15.07 -9.80
CA THR A 91 -4.12 15.22 -8.38
C THR A 91 -5.58 15.67 -8.24
N TYR A 92 -6.37 14.93 -7.48
CA TYR A 92 -7.82 15.16 -7.37
C TYR A 92 -8.16 16.53 -6.77
N TRP A 93 -7.42 16.98 -5.74
CA TRP A 93 -7.63 18.28 -5.10
C TRP A 93 -7.47 19.49 -6.04
N GLN A 94 -6.57 19.37 -7.03
CA GLN A 94 -6.24 20.45 -7.95
C GLN A 94 -7.06 20.39 -9.24
N ALA A 95 -7.83 19.33 -9.40
CA ALA A 95 -8.60 19.11 -10.62
C ALA A 95 -9.97 19.74 -10.52
N GLU A 96 -10.48 20.20 -11.66
CA GLU A 96 -11.88 20.55 -11.81
C GLU A 96 -12.76 19.30 -11.61
N LYS A 97 -13.86 19.44 -10.85
CA LYS A 97 -14.75 18.32 -10.52
C LYS A 97 -15.22 17.61 -11.79
N GLY A 98 -15.12 16.27 -11.79
CA GLY A 98 -15.56 15.44 -12.92
C GLY A 98 -14.57 15.32 -14.09
N THR A 99 -13.42 16.01 -14.05
CA THR A 99 -12.42 15.92 -15.14
C THR A 99 -11.36 14.86 -14.91
N VAL A 100 -11.24 14.34 -13.69
CA VAL A 100 -10.26 13.32 -13.33
C VAL A 100 -10.65 11.97 -13.93
N LYS A 101 -9.73 11.36 -14.67
CA LYS A 101 -9.89 10.04 -15.26
C LYS A 101 -9.03 9.03 -14.53
N VAL A 102 -9.43 7.76 -14.59
CA VAL A 102 -8.65 6.64 -14.07
C VAL A 102 -7.91 5.99 -15.23
N GLU A 103 -6.59 5.87 -15.10
CA GLU A 103 -5.74 5.07 -15.98
C GLU A 103 -5.54 3.71 -15.31
N THR A 104 -6.03 2.66 -15.95
CA THR A 104 -5.92 1.29 -15.45
C THR A 104 -4.87 0.51 -16.24
N LYS A 105 -3.98 -0.17 -15.54
CA LYS A 105 -3.03 -1.12 -16.09
C LYS A 105 -3.12 -2.45 -15.37
N SER A 106 -2.88 -3.54 -16.07
CA SER A 106 -2.88 -4.87 -15.46
C SER A 106 -1.81 -5.76 -16.05
N VAL A 107 -1.26 -6.63 -15.20
CA VAL A 107 -0.31 -7.67 -15.62
C VAL A 107 -0.67 -8.98 -14.96
N GLU A 108 -0.51 -10.06 -15.70
CA GLU A 108 -0.62 -11.41 -15.15
C GLU A 108 0.63 -11.75 -14.34
N ILE A 109 0.41 -12.26 -13.13
CA ILE A 109 1.48 -12.65 -12.19
C ILE A 109 1.41 -14.14 -11.89
N SER A 110 2.54 -14.72 -11.48
CA SER A 110 2.57 -16.14 -11.07
C SER A 110 1.70 -16.39 -9.83
N GLN A 111 1.20 -17.60 -9.71
CA GLN A 111 0.44 -18.04 -8.53
C GLN A 111 1.26 -17.88 -7.23
N SER A 112 2.56 -18.12 -7.28
CA SER A 112 3.45 -17.95 -6.12
C SER A 112 3.55 -16.49 -5.70
N LEU A 113 3.70 -15.56 -6.65
CA LEU A 113 3.73 -14.12 -6.36
C LEU A 113 2.38 -13.64 -5.82
N TYR A 114 1.27 -14.09 -6.41
CA TYR A 114 -0.08 -13.82 -5.91
C TYR A 114 -0.20 -14.22 -4.42
N GLN A 115 0.22 -15.43 -4.07
CA GLN A 115 0.16 -15.93 -2.68
C GLN A 115 1.05 -15.13 -1.74
N SER A 116 2.28 -14.78 -2.18
CA SER A 116 3.22 -14.00 -1.39
C SER A 116 2.69 -12.60 -1.09
N LEU A 117 2.16 -11.91 -2.09
CA LEU A 117 1.56 -10.58 -1.91
C LEU A 117 0.37 -10.61 -0.96
N GLY A 118 -0.49 -11.63 -1.07
CA GLY A 118 -1.60 -11.83 -0.14
C GLY A 118 -1.13 -12.14 1.28
N ALA A 119 -0.06 -12.91 1.45
CA ALA A 119 0.52 -13.20 2.78
C ALA A 119 1.10 -11.93 3.42
N ILE A 120 1.84 -11.11 2.66
CA ILE A 120 2.38 -9.83 3.12
C ILE A 120 1.24 -8.89 3.53
N ALA A 121 0.22 -8.72 2.68
CA ALA A 121 -0.91 -7.85 2.98
C ALA A 121 -1.63 -8.26 4.27
N ARG A 122 -1.92 -9.56 4.45
CA ARG A 122 -2.52 -10.08 5.69
C ARG A 122 -1.63 -9.88 6.91
N LEU A 123 -0.32 -10.12 6.78
CA LEU A 123 0.62 -9.90 7.88
C LEU A 123 0.60 -8.44 8.32
N VAL A 124 0.72 -7.51 7.39
CA VAL A 124 0.74 -6.06 7.66
C VAL A 124 -0.57 -5.59 8.27
N THR A 125 -1.72 -6.01 7.72
CA THR A 125 -3.03 -5.61 8.24
C THR A 125 -3.43 -6.32 9.54
N SER A 126 -2.82 -7.46 9.88
CA SER A 126 -3.03 -8.11 11.18
C SER A 126 -2.31 -7.41 12.35
N GLN A 127 -1.37 -6.52 12.04
CA GLN A 127 -0.54 -5.79 13.02
C GLN A 127 -0.99 -4.32 13.19
N ILE A 128 -2.22 -3.99 12.83
CA ILE A 128 -2.78 -2.64 13.02
C ILE A 128 -2.84 -2.33 14.51
N GLN A 129 -2.27 -1.19 14.91
CA GLN A 129 -2.24 -0.71 16.29
C GLN A 129 -2.74 0.72 16.36
N ASP A 130 -3.56 1.01 17.38
CA ASP A 130 -3.93 2.37 17.72
C ASP A 130 -2.81 2.94 18.60
N LEU A 131 -1.95 3.72 17.98
CA LEU A 131 -0.85 4.39 18.66
C LEU A 131 -1.35 5.79 19.03
N ASP A 132 -1.45 6.06 20.34
CA ASP A 132 -1.74 7.39 20.83
C ASP A 132 -0.72 8.40 20.25
N GLY A 133 -1.22 9.39 19.50
CA GLY A 133 -0.40 10.45 18.93
C GLY A 133 -0.02 10.29 17.46
N SER A 134 -0.94 9.82 16.60
CA SER A 134 -0.73 9.85 15.15
C SER A 134 -0.37 11.27 14.70
N THR A 135 0.87 11.48 14.31
CA THR A 135 1.33 12.73 13.70
C THR A 135 0.81 12.83 12.29
N ALA A 136 -0.30 13.55 12.09
CA ALA A 136 -0.68 13.99 10.78
C ALA A 136 0.25 15.16 10.40
N GLY A 137 1.12 14.96 9.41
CA GLY A 137 1.90 16.04 8.83
C GLY A 137 1.09 16.81 7.79
N LEU A 138 1.56 18.00 7.43
CA LEU A 138 0.94 18.81 6.38
C LEU A 138 1.27 18.28 4.98
N ASP A 139 2.49 17.77 4.78
CA ASP A 139 3.01 17.30 3.49
C ASP A 139 3.49 15.86 3.59
N GLY A 140 3.10 15.03 2.63
CA GLY A 140 3.51 13.64 2.62
C GLY A 140 2.59 12.72 1.80
N VAL A 141 2.62 11.44 2.12
CA VAL A 141 1.76 10.45 1.48
C VAL A 141 1.07 9.62 2.55
N VAL A 142 -0.25 9.50 2.46
CA VAL A 142 -0.98 8.53 3.26
C VAL A 142 -1.10 7.24 2.47
N TYR A 143 -0.60 6.17 3.04
CA TYR A 143 -0.70 4.83 2.48
C TYR A 143 -1.77 4.03 3.20
N TYR A 144 -2.57 3.30 2.43
CA TYR A 144 -3.58 2.38 2.95
C TYR A 144 -3.27 0.98 2.47
N PHE A 145 -3.35 0.03 3.38
CA PHE A 145 -3.25 -1.40 3.07
C PHE A 145 -4.54 -2.09 3.49
N SER A 146 -5.07 -2.91 2.62
CA SER A 146 -6.23 -3.73 2.97
C SER A 146 -6.09 -5.16 2.48
N SER A 147 -6.65 -6.07 3.27
CA SER A 147 -6.76 -7.49 2.95
C SER A 147 -8.02 -8.08 3.57
N THR A 148 -8.38 -9.27 3.15
CA THR A 148 -9.47 -10.04 3.78
C THR A 148 -8.86 -11.22 4.56
N ASP A 149 -9.24 -11.36 5.82
CA ASP A 149 -8.79 -12.45 6.67
C ASP A 149 -9.46 -13.80 6.29
N ALA A 150 -9.04 -14.87 6.96
CA ALA A 150 -9.58 -16.22 6.72
C ALA A 150 -11.08 -16.35 7.07
N LYS A 151 -11.64 -15.43 7.87
CA LYS A 151 -13.05 -15.38 8.25
C LYS A 151 -13.89 -14.51 7.29
N GLY A 152 -13.27 -13.93 6.26
CA GLY A 152 -13.92 -13.04 5.31
C GLY A 152 -14.09 -11.60 5.80
N LYS A 153 -13.45 -11.23 6.93
CA LYS A 153 -13.45 -9.87 7.45
C LYS A 153 -12.41 -9.02 6.73
N GLU A 154 -12.82 -7.87 6.21
CA GLU A 154 -11.89 -6.90 5.67
C GLU A 154 -11.12 -6.21 6.79
N MET A 155 -9.81 -6.16 6.63
CA MET A 155 -8.86 -5.45 7.50
C MET A 155 -8.25 -4.32 6.69
N MET A 156 -8.28 -3.10 7.22
CA MET A 156 -7.70 -1.93 6.57
C MET A 156 -6.95 -1.08 7.59
N GLY A 157 -5.71 -0.78 7.28
CA GLY A 157 -4.88 0.12 8.07
C GLY A 157 -4.25 1.19 7.20
N ARG A 158 -3.84 2.29 7.84
CA ARG A 158 -3.17 3.42 7.18
C ARG A 158 -1.82 3.71 7.79
N LYS A 159 -0.94 4.32 7.01
CA LYS A 159 0.31 4.90 7.49
C LYS A 159 0.58 6.20 6.78
N TRP A 160 0.81 7.26 7.55
CA TRP A 160 1.30 8.51 7.00
C TRP A 160 2.84 8.48 6.98
N SER A 161 3.43 8.72 5.81
CA SER A 161 4.89 8.86 5.59
C SER A 161 5.73 7.97 6.52
N PRO A 162 5.91 6.67 6.22
CA PRO A 162 6.64 5.74 7.07
C PRO A 162 8.02 6.27 7.48
N MET A 163 8.46 5.92 8.67
CA MET A 163 9.78 6.32 9.17
C MET A 163 10.89 5.71 8.30
N LYS A 164 11.92 6.52 8.03
CA LYS A 164 13.08 6.11 7.26
C LYS A 164 13.80 4.91 7.90
N GLY A 165 14.19 3.95 7.08
CA GLY A 165 14.90 2.74 7.49
C GLY A 165 13.99 1.61 8.00
N THR A 166 12.65 1.81 8.08
CA THR A 166 11.71 0.79 8.53
C THR A 166 11.34 -0.21 7.43
N LEU A 167 10.78 -1.36 7.83
CA LEU A 167 10.20 -2.30 6.87
C LEU A 167 9.00 -1.71 6.13
N MET A 168 8.23 -0.85 6.80
CA MET A 168 7.10 -0.17 6.18
C MET A 168 7.56 0.80 5.08
N GLU A 169 8.63 1.57 5.29
CA GLU A 169 9.21 2.40 4.24
C GLU A 169 9.60 1.56 3.02
N ARG A 170 10.30 0.44 3.23
CA ARG A 170 10.69 -0.48 2.14
C ARG A 170 9.48 -1.02 1.40
N LEU A 171 8.42 -1.38 2.13
CA LEU A 171 7.19 -1.90 1.53
C LEU A 171 6.52 -0.85 0.63
N VAL A 172 6.36 0.39 1.10
CA VAL A 172 5.74 1.45 0.30
C VAL A 172 6.60 1.87 -0.89
N LEU A 173 7.92 1.74 -0.81
CA LEU A 173 8.82 2.00 -1.94
C LEU A 173 8.73 0.92 -3.03
N VAL A 174 8.48 -0.33 -2.66
CA VAL A 174 8.34 -1.43 -3.64
C VAL A 174 7.02 -1.34 -4.40
N CYS A 175 5.94 -0.88 -3.78
CA CYS A 175 4.63 -0.79 -4.42
C CYS A 175 4.62 0.08 -5.70
N PRO A 176 5.19 1.32 -5.73
CA PRO A 176 5.29 2.12 -6.96
C PRO A 176 6.22 1.52 -8.03
N VAL A 177 7.29 0.85 -7.61
CA VAL A 177 8.25 0.21 -8.53
C VAL A 177 7.58 -0.89 -9.34
N SER A 178 6.66 -1.64 -8.73
CA SER A 178 5.83 -2.61 -9.44
C SER A 178 5.02 -1.95 -10.56
N TYR A 179 4.53 -0.71 -10.34
CA TYR A 179 3.82 0.09 -11.35
C TYR A 179 4.72 0.56 -12.50
N THR A 180 5.94 1.02 -12.21
CA THR A 180 6.89 1.48 -13.25
C THR A 180 7.43 0.33 -14.09
N HIS A 181 7.62 -0.86 -13.52
CA HIS A 181 7.97 -2.07 -14.26
C HIS A 181 6.84 -2.55 -15.18
N LEU A 182 5.57 -2.36 -14.82
CA LEU A 182 4.44 -2.57 -15.72
C LEU A 182 4.55 -1.71 -17.00
N ARG A 183 5.07 -0.49 -16.87
CA ARG A 183 5.35 0.40 -18.02
C ARG A 183 6.45 -0.13 -18.96
N ALA A 184 7.51 -0.72 -18.41
CA ALA A 184 8.65 -1.18 -19.17
C ALA A 184 8.36 -2.45 -20.03
N HIS A 185 7.41 -3.27 -19.60
CA HIS A 185 7.01 -4.46 -20.36
C HIS A 185 6.07 -4.15 -21.53
N GLU A 186 5.22 -3.12 -21.43
CA GLU A 186 4.33 -2.71 -22.52
C GLU A 186 5.10 -2.13 -23.73
N THR A 187 6.22 -1.42 -23.47
CA THR A 187 7.05 -0.84 -24.54
C THR A 187 7.89 -1.87 -25.30
N ARG A 188 8.11 -3.06 -24.74
CA ARG A 188 8.86 -4.14 -25.42
C ARG A 188 7.98 -5.10 -26.21
N GLY A 189 6.67 -5.07 -26.04
CA GLY A 189 5.71 -5.91 -26.76
C GLY A 189 5.20 -5.32 -28.09
N ASN A 190 5.59 -4.09 -28.44
CA ASN A 190 5.15 -3.36 -29.63
C ASN A 190 6.30 -3.03 -30.62
N LEU A 191 7.38 -3.83 -30.64
CA LEU A 191 8.46 -3.77 -31.64
C LEU A 191 8.52 -5.06 -32.44
#